data_1fe96713662f2158b87052a1db093660
#
_entry.id   1fe96713662f2158b87052a1db093660
#
_cell.length_a   1.000
_cell.length_b   1.000
_cell.length_c   1.000
_cell.angle_alpha   90.00
_cell.angle_beta   90.00
_cell.angle_gamma   90.00
#
_symmetry.space_group_name_H-M   'P 1'
#
loop_
_entity.id
_entity.type
_entity.pdbx_description
1 polymer ?
#
loop_
_entity_poly.entity_id
_entity_poly.type
_entity_poly.pdbx_seq_one_letter_code
_entity_poly.pdbx_strand_id
1 'polypeptide(L)'
;MTQRPARFEAYPTDRFIEIVKAWANHHWPMTSAEAQELYESLGYRAYAPKPELFISDFSQTDPDSYITTHSDRVGDARISVSHPCNTVTPQNTDTISCTFSDYCATIEDKLKDMIARRKRERNTIRWTLHNGVDIRLAKLSKNISLFIESPRMTKLRREEQEMDLTSYGEILEDD
;
A
#
# COMPACT_ATOMS: atom_id res chain seq x y z
N MET A 1 -10.51 9.75 19.82
CA MET A 1 -9.22 9.09 19.50
C MET A 1 -9.36 7.57 19.56
N THR A 2 -8.97 6.89 18.54
CA THR A 2 -8.88 5.43 18.60
C THR A 2 -7.65 5.05 19.41
N GLN A 3 -7.86 4.33 20.52
CA GLN A 3 -6.78 3.86 21.35
C GLN A 3 -6.05 2.71 20.67
N ARG A 4 -4.73 2.79 20.58
CA ARG A 4 -3.91 1.71 20.01
C ARG A 4 -3.85 0.55 21.00
N PRO A 5 -3.98 -0.70 20.55
CA PRO A 5 -3.88 -1.85 21.43
C PRO A 5 -2.43 -2.05 21.90
N ALA A 6 -2.26 -2.76 23.02
CA ALA A 6 -0.95 -3.13 23.52
C ALA A 6 -0.24 -4.12 22.60
N ARG A 7 -1.01 -4.97 21.91
CA ARG A 7 -0.52 -5.96 20.95
C ARG A 7 -0.84 -5.53 19.53
N PHE A 8 0.12 -5.80 18.62
CA PHE A 8 -0.10 -5.63 17.20
C PHE A 8 -1.20 -6.58 16.70
N GLU A 9 -2.11 -6.06 15.89
CA GLU A 9 -3.19 -6.82 15.26
C GLU A 9 -3.16 -6.57 13.75
N ALA A 10 -3.48 -7.58 12.96
CA ALA A 10 -3.51 -7.49 11.51
C ALA A 10 -4.60 -8.41 10.95
N TYR A 11 -5.04 -8.10 9.72
CA TYR A 11 -5.93 -9.01 9.02
C TYR A 11 -5.24 -10.36 8.77
N PRO A 12 -6.00 -11.47 8.82
CA PRO A 12 -5.48 -12.76 8.36
C PRO A 12 -5.03 -12.69 6.90
N THR A 13 -4.12 -13.56 6.51
CA THR A 13 -3.58 -13.58 5.14
C THR A 13 -4.66 -13.72 4.06
N ASP A 14 -5.72 -14.48 4.31
CA ASP A 14 -6.84 -14.62 3.37
C ASP A 14 -7.55 -13.29 3.11
N ARG A 15 -7.80 -12.54 4.16
CA ARG A 15 -8.42 -11.21 4.07
C ARG A 15 -7.47 -10.21 3.41
N PHE A 16 -6.20 -10.25 3.78
CA PHE A 16 -5.17 -9.39 3.21
C PHE A 16 -5.05 -9.58 1.69
N ILE A 17 -4.94 -10.83 1.24
CA ILE A 17 -4.77 -11.08 -0.20
C ILE A 17 -6.04 -10.77 -1.01
N GLU A 18 -7.22 -10.93 -0.42
CA GLU A 18 -8.48 -10.51 -1.02
C GLU A 18 -8.45 -9.01 -1.34
N ILE A 19 -8.00 -8.20 -0.38
CA ILE A 19 -7.86 -6.75 -0.54
C ILE A 19 -6.85 -6.42 -1.64
N VAL A 20 -5.67 -7.02 -1.59
CA VAL A 20 -4.61 -6.78 -2.59
C VAL A 20 -5.08 -7.15 -3.99
N LYS A 21 -5.70 -8.30 -4.16
CA LYS A 21 -6.22 -8.75 -5.47
C LYS A 21 -7.30 -7.81 -6.01
N ALA A 22 -8.20 -7.34 -5.16
CA ALA A 22 -9.27 -6.44 -5.58
C ALA A 22 -8.70 -5.16 -6.17
N TRP A 23 -7.69 -4.58 -5.53
CA TRP A 23 -7.02 -3.38 -6.05
C TRP A 23 -6.16 -3.67 -7.28
N ALA A 24 -5.41 -4.77 -7.27
CA ALA A 24 -4.53 -5.15 -8.37
C ALA A 24 -5.29 -5.46 -9.65
N ASN A 25 -6.46 -6.09 -9.54
CA ASN A 25 -7.27 -6.53 -10.68
C ASN A 25 -8.29 -5.49 -11.14
N HIS A 26 -8.48 -4.41 -10.39
CA HIS A 26 -9.37 -3.34 -10.82
C HIS A 26 -8.82 -2.70 -12.10
N HIS A 27 -9.72 -2.24 -12.99
CA HIS A 27 -9.27 -1.53 -14.16
C HIS A 27 -8.73 -0.14 -13.81
N TRP A 28 -7.72 0.28 -14.52
CA TRP A 28 -7.10 1.59 -14.37
C TRP A 28 -7.16 2.34 -15.70
N PRO A 29 -7.26 3.67 -15.72
CA PRO A 29 -7.31 4.58 -14.57
C PRO A 29 -8.60 4.44 -13.76
N MET A 30 -8.51 4.70 -12.48
CA MET A 30 -9.60 4.59 -11.51
C MET A 30 -10.04 5.98 -11.06
N THR A 31 -11.34 6.25 -11.06
CA THR A 31 -11.89 7.49 -10.52
C THR A 31 -12.03 7.42 -9.01
N SER A 32 -12.19 8.58 -8.35
CA SER A 32 -12.43 8.61 -6.90
C SER A 32 -13.72 7.88 -6.52
N ALA A 33 -14.77 7.97 -7.34
CA ALA A 33 -16.03 7.24 -7.11
C ALA A 33 -15.82 5.72 -7.18
N GLU A 34 -15.07 5.24 -8.17
CA GLU A 34 -14.73 3.82 -8.29
C GLU A 34 -13.89 3.33 -7.11
N ALA A 35 -12.93 4.13 -6.64
CA ALA A 35 -12.13 3.82 -5.46
C ALA A 35 -12.99 3.73 -4.20
N GLN A 36 -13.96 4.63 -4.04
CA GLN A 36 -14.90 4.58 -2.93
C GLN A 36 -15.72 3.29 -2.96
N GLU A 37 -16.26 2.93 -4.12
CA GLU A 37 -17.01 1.68 -4.29
C GLU A 37 -16.14 0.47 -3.96
N LEU A 38 -14.87 0.48 -4.39
CA LEU A 38 -13.92 -0.59 -4.11
C LEU A 38 -13.64 -0.72 -2.61
N TYR A 39 -13.36 0.40 -1.92
CA TYR A 39 -13.19 0.41 -0.47
C TYR A 39 -14.43 -0.14 0.24
N GLU A 40 -15.61 0.34 -0.12
CA GLU A 40 -16.86 -0.08 0.51
C GLU A 40 -17.14 -1.57 0.27
N SER A 41 -16.86 -2.07 -0.94
CA SER A 41 -17.01 -3.50 -1.25
C SER A 41 -16.09 -4.39 -0.41
N LEU A 42 -14.99 -3.84 0.08
CA LEU A 42 -14.01 -4.51 0.94
C LEU A 42 -14.28 -4.29 2.43
N GLY A 43 -15.38 -3.62 2.78
CA GLY A 43 -15.79 -3.41 4.17
C GLY A 43 -15.25 -2.13 4.81
N TYR A 44 -14.55 -1.29 4.08
CA TYR A 44 -14.13 0.03 4.56
C TYR A 44 -15.30 1.01 4.48
N ARG A 45 -15.29 2.03 5.33
CA ARG A 45 -16.34 3.04 5.38
C ARG A 45 -15.78 4.39 4.94
N ALA A 46 -16.55 5.11 4.13
CA ALA A 46 -16.19 6.47 3.75
C ALA A 46 -16.25 7.41 4.98
N TYR A 47 -15.28 8.31 5.06
CA TYR A 47 -15.26 9.35 6.07
C TYR A 47 -16.01 10.57 5.54
N ALA A 48 -17.22 10.82 6.05
CA ALA A 48 -18.14 11.82 5.50
C ALA A 48 -17.55 13.23 5.33
N PRO A 49 -16.75 13.78 6.30
CA PRO A 49 -16.17 15.11 6.15
C PRO A 49 -15.17 15.26 5.01
N LYS A 50 -14.49 14.16 4.61
CA LYS A 50 -13.49 14.15 3.54
C LYS A 50 -13.63 12.86 2.72
N PRO A 51 -14.13 12.95 1.47
CA PRO A 51 -14.42 11.76 0.66
C PRO A 51 -13.18 10.97 0.23
N GLU A 52 -11.99 11.51 0.41
CA GLU A 52 -10.72 10.85 0.09
C GLU A 52 -10.19 9.98 1.26
N LEU A 53 -10.86 10.03 2.41
CA LEU A 53 -10.47 9.29 3.61
C LEU A 53 -11.46 8.17 3.91
N PHE A 54 -10.93 7.06 4.45
CA PHE A 54 -11.70 5.85 4.71
C PHE A 54 -11.34 5.28 6.09
N ILE A 55 -12.26 4.51 6.63
CA ILE A 55 -12.16 3.92 7.96
C ILE A 55 -12.22 2.40 7.83
N SER A 56 -11.19 1.71 8.33
CA SER A 56 -11.15 0.25 8.38
C SER A 56 -11.87 -0.29 9.62
N ASP A 57 -11.93 -1.62 9.72
CA ASP A 57 -12.46 -2.30 10.91
C ASP A 57 -11.61 -2.05 12.16
N PHE A 58 -10.36 -1.60 12.02
CA PHE A 58 -9.47 -1.30 13.14
C PHE A 58 -9.76 0.05 13.79
N SER A 59 -10.60 0.87 13.18
CA SER A 59 -10.97 2.18 13.71
C SER A 59 -12.48 2.32 13.78
N GLN A 60 -12.97 3.07 14.78
CA GLN A 60 -14.40 3.35 14.91
C GLN A 60 -14.79 4.64 14.18
N THR A 61 -13.99 5.68 14.35
CA THR A 61 -14.32 7.03 13.87
C THR A 61 -13.20 7.72 13.12
N ASP A 62 -11.94 7.37 13.40
CA ASP A 62 -10.78 8.04 12.82
C ASP A 62 -10.39 7.39 11.49
N PRO A 63 -10.19 8.18 10.41
CA PRO A 63 -9.75 7.61 9.15
C PRO A 63 -8.32 7.08 9.26
N ASP A 64 -8.11 5.89 8.72
CA ASP A 64 -6.82 5.20 8.70
C ASP A 64 -6.40 4.75 7.30
N SER A 65 -7.21 5.06 6.30
CA SER A 65 -6.95 4.76 4.88
C SER A 65 -7.27 6.00 4.05
N TYR A 66 -6.63 6.13 2.90
CA TYR A 66 -6.87 7.27 2.02
C TYR A 66 -6.61 6.93 0.56
N ILE A 67 -7.07 7.82 -0.32
CA ILE A 67 -6.62 7.90 -1.71
C ILE A 67 -6.06 9.30 -1.96
N THR A 68 -5.11 9.41 -2.89
CA THR A 68 -4.72 10.69 -3.47
C THR A 68 -5.21 10.74 -4.91
N THR A 69 -5.67 11.89 -5.34
CA THR A 69 -6.25 12.06 -6.67
C THR A 69 -5.62 13.23 -7.40
N HIS A 70 -5.59 13.11 -8.72
CA HIS A 70 -5.24 14.20 -9.61
C HIS A 70 -6.20 14.17 -10.79
N SER A 71 -6.94 15.27 -11.03
CA SER A 71 -7.97 15.35 -12.06
C SER A 71 -8.98 14.19 -11.97
N ASP A 72 -9.46 13.92 -10.77
CA ASP A 72 -10.39 12.84 -10.44
C ASP A 72 -9.89 11.44 -10.81
N ARG A 73 -8.58 11.25 -10.87
CA ARG A 73 -7.95 9.94 -11.06
C ARG A 73 -7.12 9.61 -9.85
N VAL A 74 -7.26 8.38 -9.36
CA VAL A 74 -6.49 7.90 -8.22
C VAL A 74 -5.02 7.77 -8.62
N GLY A 75 -4.13 8.43 -7.87
CA GLY A 75 -2.69 8.29 -8.01
C GLY A 75 -2.16 7.17 -7.16
N ASP A 76 -2.49 7.19 -5.88
CA ASP A 76 -2.14 6.13 -4.95
C ASP A 76 -3.21 5.98 -3.87
N ALA A 77 -3.15 4.85 -3.17
CA ALA A 77 -4.00 4.54 -2.04
C ALA A 77 -3.16 3.96 -0.91
N ARG A 78 -3.46 4.35 0.32
CA ARG A 78 -2.99 3.67 1.51
C ARG A 78 -4.16 2.92 2.12
N ILE A 79 -3.98 1.61 2.30
CA ILE A 79 -5.04 0.73 2.74
C ILE A 79 -4.63 0.14 4.09
N SER A 80 -5.38 0.44 5.14
CA SER A 80 -5.11 -0.11 6.47
C SER A 80 -5.39 -1.62 6.48
N VAL A 81 -4.38 -2.40 6.80
CA VAL A 81 -4.45 -3.87 6.91
C VAL A 81 -4.07 -4.36 8.29
N SER A 82 -3.68 -3.43 9.17
CA SER A 82 -3.25 -3.75 10.53
C SER A 82 -3.57 -2.60 11.47
N HIS A 83 -3.66 -2.93 12.76
CA HIS A 83 -3.86 -1.94 13.83
C HIS A 83 -2.52 -1.69 14.51
N PRO A 84 -1.96 -0.46 14.43
CA PRO A 84 -0.69 -0.16 15.08
C PRO A 84 -0.75 -0.43 16.57
N CYS A 85 0.30 -1.05 17.13
CA CYS A 85 0.41 -1.21 18.58
C CYS A 85 0.91 0.09 19.25
N ASN A 86 0.71 0.21 20.55
CA ASN A 86 1.09 1.41 21.28
C ASN A 86 2.57 1.42 21.71
N THR A 87 3.21 0.24 21.80
CA THR A 87 4.58 0.09 22.28
C THR A 87 5.37 -0.87 21.42
N VAL A 88 6.68 -0.62 21.34
CA VAL A 88 7.62 -1.56 20.74
C VAL A 88 8.06 -2.55 21.82
N THR A 89 7.69 -3.81 21.64
CA THR A 89 8.10 -4.92 22.51
C THR A 89 8.70 -6.02 21.64
N PRO A 90 9.54 -6.91 22.19
CA PRO A 90 10.03 -8.06 21.41
C PRO A 90 8.92 -8.91 20.82
N GLN A 91 7.83 -9.10 21.54
CA GLN A 91 6.67 -9.84 21.09
C GLN A 91 5.99 -9.16 19.89
N ASN A 92 5.76 -7.85 19.95
CA ASN A 92 5.17 -7.09 18.86
C ASN A 92 6.09 -7.07 17.63
N THR A 93 7.39 -6.88 17.84
CA THR A 93 8.39 -6.92 16.78
C THR A 93 8.37 -8.26 16.05
N ASP A 94 8.34 -9.36 16.78
CA ASP A 94 8.28 -10.71 16.20
C ASP A 94 6.99 -10.94 15.44
N THR A 95 5.84 -10.53 16.00
CA THR A 95 4.54 -10.67 15.35
C THR A 95 4.48 -9.87 14.04
N ILE A 96 4.95 -8.62 14.07
CA ILE A 96 5.02 -7.77 12.88
C ILE A 96 5.91 -8.41 11.80
N SER A 97 7.07 -8.92 12.19
CA SER A 97 8.00 -9.56 11.25
C SER A 97 7.41 -10.83 10.64
N CYS A 98 6.76 -11.67 11.43
CA CYS A 98 6.08 -12.87 10.93
C CYS A 98 4.93 -12.53 9.99
N THR A 99 4.08 -11.58 10.38
CA THR A 99 2.95 -11.14 9.56
C THR A 99 3.43 -10.54 8.24
N PHE A 100 4.46 -9.69 8.29
CA PHE A 100 5.06 -9.11 7.09
C PHE A 100 5.59 -10.17 6.15
N SER A 101 6.31 -11.17 6.67
CA SER A 101 6.82 -12.30 5.87
C SER A 101 5.69 -13.12 5.25
N ASP A 102 4.63 -13.39 6.01
CA ASP A 102 3.46 -14.12 5.50
C ASP A 102 2.75 -13.34 4.40
N TYR A 103 2.59 -12.04 4.56
CA TYR A 103 1.99 -11.15 3.55
C TYR A 103 2.80 -11.13 2.27
N CYS A 104 4.13 -10.99 2.38
CA CYS A 104 5.02 -11.01 1.23
C CYS A 104 4.94 -12.34 0.48
N ALA A 105 5.02 -13.44 1.21
CA ALA A 105 4.93 -14.79 0.62
C ALA A 105 3.59 -15.02 -0.07
N THR A 106 2.49 -14.53 0.52
CA THR A 106 1.16 -14.65 -0.04
C THR A 106 1.01 -13.85 -1.34
N ILE A 107 1.52 -12.63 -1.39
CA ILE A 107 1.53 -11.82 -2.62
C ILE A 107 2.33 -12.54 -3.71
N GLU A 108 3.52 -13.02 -3.40
CA GLU A 108 4.39 -13.68 -4.37
C GLU A 108 3.82 -15.00 -4.88
N ASP A 109 3.07 -15.72 -4.05
CA ASP A 109 2.39 -16.95 -4.47
C ASP A 109 1.14 -16.67 -5.29
N LYS A 110 0.26 -15.80 -4.79
CA LYS A 110 -1.07 -15.57 -5.40
C LYS A 110 -1.05 -14.65 -6.61
N LEU A 111 -0.05 -13.78 -6.73
CA LEU A 111 0.09 -12.84 -7.85
C LEU A 111 1.31 -13.12 -8.73
N LYS A 112 1.93 -14.28 -8.59
CA LYS A 112 3.19 -14.62 -9.29
C LYS A 112 3.13 -14.37 -10.80
N ASP A 113 2.01 -14.69 -11.44
CA ASP A 113 1.84 -14.52 -12.89
C ASP A 113 1.60 -13.06 -13.30
N MET A 114 1.28 -12.20 -12.35
CA MET A 114 1.04 -10.78 -12.57
C MET A 114 2.28 -9.93 -12.30
N ILE A 115 3.24 -10.45 -11.53
CA ILE A 115 4.42 -9.69 -11.08
C ILE A 115 5.43 -9.60 -12.21
N ALA A 116 5.74 -8.37 -12.65
CA ALA A 116 6.78 -8.09 -13.64
C ALA A 116 8.14 -7.82 -12.99
N ARG A 117 8.14 -7.14 -11.84
CA ARG A 117 9.36 -6.77 -11.12
C ARG A 117 9.14 -6.81 -9.62
N ARG A 118 10.24 -7.06 -8.90
CA ARG A 118 10.28 -6.99 -7.45
C ARG A 118 11.51 -6.18 -7.03
N LYS A 119 11.31 -5.23 -6.13
CA LYS A 119 12.41 -4.48 -5.52
C LYS A 119 12.31 -4.59 -4.01
N ARG A 120 13.36 -5.10 -3.39
CA ARG A 120 13.46 -5.19 -1.93
C ARG A 120 14.38 -4.09 -1.41
N GLU A 121 13.86 -3.33 -0.46
CA GLU A 121 14.61 -2.40 0.36
C GLU A 121 14.60 -2.89 1.81
N ARG A 122 15.25 -2.16 2.72
CA ARG A 122 15.47 -2.64 4.09
C ARG A 122 14.19 -3.15 4.80
N ASN A 123 13.12 -2.37 4.78
CA ASN A 123 11.87 -2.68 5.46
C ASN A 123 10.66 -2.56 4.53
N THR A 124 10.90 -2.59 3.24
CA THR A 124 9.89 -2.35 2.22
C THR A 124 10.12 -3.27 1.05
N ILE A 125 9.03 -3.86 0.54
CA ILE A 125 9.06 -4.60 -0.71
C ILE A 125 8.05 -3.96 -1.67
N ARG A 126 8.47 -3.79 -2.91
CA ARG A 126 7.66 -3.25 -3.98
C ARG A 126 7.56 -4.29 -5.09
N TRP A 127 6.33 -4.54 -5.53
CA TRP A 127 6.05 -5.39 -6.68
C TRP A 127 5.39 -4.52 -7.75
N THR A 128 5.97 -4.51 -8.94
CA THR A 128 5.37 -3.88 -10.10
C THR A 128 4.70 -4.96 -10.94
N LEU A 129 3.41 -4.81 -11.17
CA LEU A 129 2.64 -5.77 -11.96
C LEU A 129 2.74 -5.48 -13.46
N HIS A 130 2.42 -6.48 -14.29
CA HIS A 130 2.42 -6.31 -15.76
C HIS A 130 1.44 -5.25 -16.23
N ASN A 131 0.35 -5.02 -15.50
CA ASN A 131 -0.60 -3.94 -15.81
C ASN A 131 -0.11 -2.54 -15.38
N GLY A 132 1.08 -2.45 -14.78
CA GLY A 132 1.67 -1.19 -14.34
C GLY A 132 1.36 -0.79 -12.90
N VAL A 133 0.44 -1.48 -12.22
CA VAL A 133 0.13 -1.21 -10.81
C VAL A 133 1.34 -1.57 -9.94
N ASP A 134 1.67 -0.71 -8.98
CA ASP A 134 2.66 -1.00 -7.96
C ASP A 134 1.99 -1.33 -6.64
N ILE A 135 2.47 -2.38 -6.00
CA ILE A 135 2.11 -2.78 -4.64
C ILE A 135 3.34 -2.58 -3.77
N ARG A 136 3.20 -1.81 -2.72
CA ARG A 136 4.29 -1.60 -1.76
C ARG A 136 3.84 -1.98 -0.37
N LEU A 137 4.61 -2.83 0.28
CA LEU A 137 4.36 -3.25 1.66
C LEU A 137 5.55 -2.82 2.52
N ALA A 138 5.27 -2.04 3.56
CA ALA A 138 6.28 -1.51 4.46
C ALA A 138 6.10 -2.06 5.87
N LYS A 139 7.21 -2.55 6.43
CA LYS A 139 7.28 -2.99 7.83
C LYS A 139 7.80 -1.83 8.68
N LEU A 140 6.94 -1.32 9.55
CA LEU A 140 7.26 -0.27 10.50
C LEU A 140 7.44 -0.85 11.90
N SER A 141 7.95 -0.05 12.84
CA SER A 141 8.20 -0.53 14.21
C SER A 141 6.94 -0.96 14.96
N LYS A 142 5.79 -0.38 14.63
CA LYS A 142 4.51 -0.62 15.29
C LYS A 142 3.39 -1.06 14.36
N ASN A 143 3.67 -1.16 13.06
CA ASN A 143 2.64 -1.34 12.06
C ASN A 143 3.19 -1.92 10.75
N ILE A 144 2.27 -2.38 9.92
CA ILE A 144 2.51 -2.74 8.52
C ILE A 144 1.63 -1.84 7.65
N SER A 145 2.20 -1.22 6.64
CA SER A 145 1.46 -0.34 5.73
C SER A 145 1.43 -0.91 4.31
N LEU A 146 0.25 -0.90 3.71
CA LEU A 146 0.01 -1.31 2.33
C LEU A 146 -0.28 -0.07 1.48
N PHE A 147 0.44 0.07 0.37
CA PHE A 147 0.24 1.14 -0.62
C PHE A 147 0.01 0.54 -1.99
N ILE A 148 -0.94 1.10 -2.71
CA ILE A 148 -1.20 0.78 -4.12
C ILE A 148 -0.98 2.05 -4.92
N GLU A 149 -0.20 1.96 -5.98
CA GLU A 149 0.12 3.09 -6.85
C GLU A 149 -0.38 2.81 -8.26
N SER A 150 -0.99 3.82 -8.88
CA SER A 150 -1.57 3.69 -10.22
C SER A 150 -0.48 3.42 -11.28
N PRO A 151 -0.83 2.83 -12.43
CA PRO A 151 0.12 2.67 -13.54
C PRO A 151 0.74 3.98 -14.01
N ARG A 152 -0.05 5.06 -14.01
CA ARG A 152 0.43 6.40 -14.37
C ARG A 152 1.50 6.91 -13.41
N MET A 153 1.25 6.79 -12.10
CA MET A 153 2.20 7.23 -11.08
C MET A 153 3.47 6.39 -11.08
N THR A 154 3.34 5.11 -11.29
CA THR A 154 4.48 4.19 -11.47
C THR A 154 5.37 4.62 -12.63
N LYS A 155 4.76 4.94 -13.76
CA LYS A 155 5.47 5.40 -14.95
C LYS A 155 6.16 6.74 -14.72
N LEU A 156 5.47 7.71 -14.13
CA LEU A 156 6.04 9.03 -13.81
C LEU A 156 7.25 8.90 -12.87
N ARG A 157 7.15 8.10 -11.85
CA ARG A 157 8.26 7.89 -10.92
C ARG A 157 9.49 7.30 -11.61
N ARG A 158 9.30 6.34 -12.53
CA ARG A 158 10.40 5.77 -13.32
C ARG A 158 11.07 6.82 -14.21
N GLU A 159 10.27 7.62 -14.89
CA GLU A 159 10.76 8.70 -15.75
C GLU A 159 11.59 9.71 -14.94
N GLU A 160 11.12 10.08 -13.76
CA GLU A 160 11.86 10.97 -12.84
C GLU A 160 13.20 10.37 -12.42
N GLN A 161 13.23 9.07 -12.06
CA GLN A 161 14.46 8.38 -11.68
C GLN A 161 15.45 8.31 -12.84
N GLU A 162 14.99 8.05 -14.05
CA GLU A 162 15.83 8.03 -15.25
C GLU A 162 16.40 9.41 -15.55
N MET A 163 15.60 10.47 -15.40
CA MET A 163 16.03 11.86 -15.58
C MET A 163 17.09 12.27 -14.56
N ASP A 164 16.92 11.92 -13.29
CA ASP A 164 17.89 12.19 -12.23
C ASP A 164 19.23 11.49 -12.49
N LEU A 165 19.20 10.25 -12.94
CA LEU A 165 20.41 9.49 -13.30
C LEU A 165 21.12 10.12 -14.51
N THR A 166 20.38 10.60 -15.50
CA THR A 166 20.93 11.28 -16.66
C THR A 166 21.59 12.61 -16.25
N SER A 167 20.95 13.40 -15.40
CA SER A 167 21.49 14.66 -14.89
C SER A 167 22.80 14.46 -14.11
N TYR A 168 22.87 13.40 -13.31
CA TYR A 168 24.10 13.04 -12.60
C TYR A 168 25.22 12.61 -13.56
N GLY A 169 24.90 11.90 -14.63
CA GLY A 169 25.85 11.53 -15.68
C GLY A 169 26.42 12.74 -16.39
N GLU A 170 25.60 13.72 -16.73
CA GLU A 170 26.02 14.97 -17.39
C GLU A 170 26.95 15.80 -16.48
N ILE A 171 26.68 15.85 -15.18
CA ILE A 171 27.54 16.60 -14.22
C ILE A 171 28.93 15.97 -14.09
N LEU A 172 29.03 14.67 -14.22
CA LEU A 172 30.30 13.94 -14.09
C LEU A 172 31.16 13.95 -15.37
N GLU A 173 30.58 14.26 -16.53
CA GLU A 173 31.28 14.35 -17.81
C GLU A 173 31.88 15.71 -18.08
N ASP A 174 31.48 16.76 -17.34
CA ASP A 174 31.96 18.12 -17.46
C ASP A 174 33.20 18.47 -16.55
N ASP A 175 33.70 17.48 -15.79
CA ASP A 175 34.92 17.58 -14.98
C ASP A 175 36.06 16.76 -15.65
#